data_a7937adb76c2668c90457ca86725c16d
#
_entry.id   a7937adb76c2668c90457ca86725c16d
#
_cell.length_a   1.000
_cell.length_b   1.000
_cell.length_c   1.000
_cell.angle_alpha   90.00
_cell.angle_beta   90.00
_cell.angle_gamma   90.00
#
_symmetry.space_group_name_H-M   'P 1'
#
loop_
_entity.id
_entity.type
_entity.pdbx_description
1 polymer ?
#
loop_
_entity_poly.entity_id
_entity_poly.type
_entity_poly.pdbx_seq_one_letter_code
_entity_poly.pdbx_strand_id
1 'polypeptide(L)'
;MDIVWLDAETVKELNRVALEEGESHALNPGSDLEGALNRPRGHFHYRNVRSLYELAALYAIALVKAHAFQDGNKRTALLAIRAFLRVNSMDFDYGAYDEEAAKIMTGVATGEVQQEELVDWIRTNTTGAT
;
A
#
# COMPACT_ATOMS: atom_id res chain seq x y z
N MET A 1 19.37 10.20 1.48
CA MET A 1 17.94 10.51 1.31
C MET A 1 17.16 9.91 2.47
N ASP A 2 16.41 10.75 3.14
CA ASP A 2 15.61 10.31 4.27
C ASP A 2 14.20 9.94 3.78
N ILE A 3 13.84 8.68 3.97
CA ILE A 3 12.53 8.20 3.58
C ILE A 3 11.55 8.45 4.72
N VAL A 4 10.38 8.98 4.37
CA VAL A 4 9.27 9.13 5.32
C VAL A 4 8.41 7.86 5.24
N TRP A 5 8.31 7.17 6.37
CA TRP A 5 7.58 5.90 6.45
C TRP A 5 6.14 6.12 6.92
N LEU A 6 5.25 5.23 6.52
CA LEU A 6 3.87 5.23 7.03
C LEU A 6 3.83 4.54 8.40
N ASP A 7 3.04 5.09 9.31
CA ASP A 7 2.80 4.47 10.61
C ASP A 7 1.38 3.86 10.68
N ALA A 8 1.13 3.10 11.75
CA ALA A 8 -0.14 2.41 11.92
C ALA A 8 -1.33 3.37 12.01
N GLU A 9 -1.17 4.50 12.69
CA GLU A 9 -2.26 5.46 12.83
C GLU A 9 -2.65 6.05 11.47
N THR A 10 -1.67 6.37 10.63
CA THR A 10 -1.94 6.85 9.28
C THR A 10 -2.70 5.80 8.47
N VAL A 11 -2.27 4.54 8.52
CA VAL A 11 -2.91 3.47 7.74
C VAL A 11 -4.34 3.19 8.26
N LYS A 12 -4.56 3.25 9.56
CA LYS A 12 -5.91 3.13 10.11
C LYS A 12 -6.83 4.24 9.59
N GLU A 13 -6.31 5.45 9.48
CA GLU A 13 -7.07 6.57 8.92
C GLU A 13 -7.35 6.37 7.43
N LEU A 14 -6.39 5.86 6.68
CA LEU A 14 -6.60 5.51 5.27
C LEU A 14 -7.70 4.45 5.12
N ASN A 15 -7.75 3.47 6.03
CA ASN A 15 -8.81 2.47 6.01
C ASN A 15 -10.18 3.12 6.23
N ARG A 16 -10.30 4.04 7.19
CA ARG A 16 -11.56 4.74 7.43
C ARG A 16 -12.04 5.47 6.19
N VAL A 17 -11.14 6.15 5.50
CA VAL A 17 -11.45 6.87 4.27
C VAL A 17 -11.89 5.89 3.16
N ALA A 18 -11.30 4.70 3.12
CA ALA A 18 -11.57 3.71 2.08
C ALA A 18 -12.89 2.97 2.26
N LEU A 19 -13.48 3.00 3.45
CA LEU A 19 -14.68 2.21 3.75
C LEU A 19 -15.91 2.74 3.04
N GLU A 20 -16.78 1.80 2.65
CA GLU A 20 -18.11 2.09 2.15
C GLU A 20 -19.12 1.95 3.28
N GLU A 21 -20.35 2.43 3.04
CA GLU A 21 -21.40 2.37 4.03
C GLU A 21 -21.64 0.93 4.50
N GLY A 22 -21.73 0.74 5.79
CA GLY A 22 -21.97 -0.57 6.41
C GLY A 22 -20.71 -1.40 6.65
N GLU A 23 -19.55 -0.93 6.18
CA GLU A 23 -18.30 -1.65 6.39
C GLU A 23 -17.63 -1.27 7.72
N SER A 24 -16.77 -2.15 8.22
CA SER A 24 -16.12 -2.00 9.51
C SER A 24 -14.61 -1.77 9.38
N HIS A 25 -14.10 -0.79 10.13
CA HIS A 25 -12.66 -0.52 10.23
C HIS A 25 -12.00 -1.33 11.37
N ALA A 26 -12.74 -2.23 12.01
CA ALA A 26 -12.18 -3.01 13.10
C ALA A 26 -11.02 -3.88 12.61
N LEU A 27 -10.02 -4.02 13.47
CA LEU A 27 -8.89 -4.91 13.19
C LEU A 27 -9.33 -6.36 13.38
N ASN A 28 -8.84 -7.24 12.52
CA ASN A 28 -9.07 -8.67 12.68
C ASN A 28 -8.23 -9.21 13.86
N PRO A 29 -8.82 -10.04 14.72
CA PRO A 29 -8.06 -10.64 15.83
C PRO A 29 -6.86 -11.41 15.30
N GLY A 30 -5.72 -11.25 15.96
CA GLY A 30 -4.49 -11.95 15.59
C GLY A 30 -3.77 -11.39 14.37
N SER A 31 -4.29 -10.35 13.73
CA SER A 31 -3.59 -9.70 12.62
C SER A 31 -2.43 -8.86 13.13
N ASP A 32 -1.42 -8.67 12.27
CA ASP A 32 -0.21 -7.93 12.60
C ASP A 32 -0.01 -6.77 11.65
N LEU A 33 -0.71 -5.67 11.91
CA LEU A 33 -0.57 -4.46 11.11
C LEU A 33 0.84 -3.87 11.23
N GLU A 34 1.39 -3.84 12.44
CA GLU A 34 2.75 -3.31 12.67
C GLU A 34 3.79 -4.10 11.90
N GLY A 35 3.70 -5.44 11.92
CA GLY A 35 4.61 -6.29 11.16
C GLY A 35 4.53 -6.03 9.67
N ALA A 36 3.32 -5.86 9.14
CA ALA A 36 3.12 -5.53 7.74
C ALA A 36 3.80 -4.20 7.38
N LEU A 37 3.63 -3.19 8.22
CA LEU A 37 4.21 -1.86 7.98
C LEU A 37 5.73 -1.83 8.11
N ASN A 38 6.29 -2.75 8.88
CA ASN A 38 7.74 -2.86 9.03
C ASN A 38 8.44 -3.56 7.86
N ARG A 39 7.70 -4.25 7.00
CA ARG A 39 8.30 -4.97 5.87
C ARG A 39 9.04 -4.08 4.88
N PRO A 40 8.46 -2.98 4.38
CA PRO A 40 9.21 -2.10 3.46
C PRO A 40 10.47 -1.55 4.11
N ARG A 41 10.39 -1.13 5.36
CA ARG A 41 11.54 -0.62 6.10
C ARG A 41 12.63 -1.67 6.25
N GLY A 42 12.26 -2.93 6.51
CA GLY A 42 13.19 -4.05 6.58
C GLY A 42 13.91 -4.29 5.25
N HIS A 43 13.18 -4.28 4.15
CA HIS A 43 13.77 -4.39 2.80
C HIS A 43 14.74 -3.26 2.51
N PHE A 44 14.40 -2.04 2.92
CA PHE A 44 15.29 -0.88 2.76
C PHE A 44 16.58 -1.09 3.54
N HIS A 45 16.51 -1.48 4.81
CA HIS A 45 17.68 -1.59 5.68
C HIS A 45 18.52 -2.84 5.42
N TYR A 46 17.89 -3.97 5.13
CA TYR A 46 18.58 -5.27 5.09
C TYR A 46 18.77 -5.82 3.69
N ARG A 47 17.99 -5.37 2.72
CA ARG A 47 18.08 -5.84 1.33
C ARG A 47 18.45 -4.74 0.35
N ASN A 48 18.75 -3.57 0.87
CA ASN A 48 19.20 -2.42 0.08
C ASN A 48 18.19 -1.98 -1.01
N VAL A 49 16.90 -2.15 -0.76
CA VAL A 49 15.87 -1.66 -1.66
C VAL A 49 15.76 -0.15 -1.52
N ARG A 50 16.04 0.60 -2.59
CA ARG A 50 16.10 2.06 -2.59
C ARG A 50 15.00 2.72 -3.40
N SER A 51 14.37 1.98 -4.33
CA SER A 51 13.32 2.53 -5.18
C SER A 51 12.07 2.80 -4.37
N LEU A 52 11.56 4.04 -4.43
CA LEU A 52 10.29 4.38 -3.80
C LEU A 52 9.14 3.58 -4.39
N TYR A 53 9.18 3.25 -5.67
CA TYR A 53 8.16 2.41 -6.31
C TYR A 53 8.15 1.01 -5.73
N GLU A 54 9.33 0.43 -5.51
CA GLU A 54 9.42 -0.89 -4.88
C GLU A 54 8.94 -0.87 -3.44
N LEU A 55 9.31 0.16 -2.67
CA LEU A 55 8.87 0.29 -1.29
C LEU A 55 7.36 0.47 -1.20
N ALA A 56 6.77 1.26 -2.11
CA ALA A 56 5.33 1.42 -2.19
C ALA A 56 4.63 0.09 -2.50
N ALA A 57 5.18 -0.69 -3.45
CA ALA A 57 4.65 -2.01 -3.76
C ALA A 57 4.72 -2.95 -2.57
N LEU A 58 5.81 -2.91 -1.81
CA LEU A 58 5.96 -3.73 -0.61
C LEU A 58 4.93 -3.39 0.46
N TYR A 59 4.61 -2.11 0.64
CA TYR A 59 3.50 -1.72 1.52
C TYR A 59 2.18 -2.36 1.08
N ALA A 60 1.85 -2.23 -0.20
CA ALA A 60 0.58 -2.75 -0.70
C ALA A 60 0.50 -4.27 -0.55
N ILE A 61 1.56 -4.99 -0.93
CA ILE A 61 1.61 -6.45 -0.82
C ILE A 61 1.46 -6.88 0.64
N ALA A 62 2.20 -6.24 1.54
CA ALA A 62 2.15 -6.58 2.96
C ALA A 62 0.77 -6.32 3.55
N LEU A 63 0.14 -5.18 3.21
CA LEU A 63 -1.19 -4.83 3.72
C LEU A 63 -2.27 -5.77 3.21
N VAL A 64 -2.23 -6.13 1.93
CA VAL A 64 -3.20 -7.08 1.37
C VAL A 64 -3.03 -8.45 2.02
N LYS A 65 -1.81 -8.93 2.17
CA LYS A 65 -1.55 -10.24 2.78
C LYS A 65 -1.87 -10.30 4.25
N ALA A 66 -1.62 -9.22 4.98
CA ALA A 66 -1.90 -9.17 6.41
C ALA A 66 -3.40 -9.23 6.71
N HIS A 67 -4.23 -8.75 5.80
CA HIS A 67 -5.68 -8.70 5.96
C HIS A 67 -6.06 -8.19 7.35
N ALA A 68 -5.47 -7.04 7.72
CA ALA A 68 -5.52 -6.55 9.10
C ALA A 68 -6.89 -5.98 9.49
N PHE A 69 -7.65 -5.46 8.53
CA PHE A 69 -8.97 -4.87 8.78
C PHE A 69 -10.07 -5.83 8.35
N GLN A 70 -11.25 -5.67 8.92
CA GLN A 70 -12.40 -6.48 8.50
C GLN A 70 -12.79 -6.16 7.07
N ASP A 71 -12.78 -4.89 6.69
CA ASP A 71 -13.18 -4.45 5.35
C ASP A 71 -12.18 -3.47 4.78
N GLY A 72 -12.15 -3.37 3.45
CA GLY A 72 -11.41 -2.35 2.73
C GLY A 72 -9.91 -2.56 2.63
N ASN A 73 -9.41 -3.77 2.83
CA ASN A 73 -7.95 -4.03 2.81
C ASN A 73 -7.30 -3.68 1.47
N LYS A 74 -7.91 -4.06 0.35
CA LYS A 74 -7.36 -3.74 -0.98
C LYS A 74 -7.42 -2.24 -1.28
N ARG A 75 -8.52 -1.59 -0.91
CA ARG A 75 -8.66 -0.13 -1.08
C ARG A 75 -7.66 0.61 -0.20
N THR A 76 -7.46 0.15 1.03
CA THR A 76 -6.46 0.72 1.94
C THR A 76 -5.05 0.57 1.37
N ALA A 77 -4.73 -0.58 0.79
CA ALA A 77 -3.43 -0.81 0.18
C ALA A 77 -3.17 0.16 -0.98
N LEU A 78 -4.17 0.43 -1.81
CA LEU A 78 -4.05 1.42 -2.89
C LEU A 78 -3.78 2.81 -2.33
N LEU A 79 -4.53 3.21 -1.31
CA LEU A 79 -4.32 4.51 -0.66
C LEU A 79 -2.96 4.61 0.02
N ALA A 80 -2.44 3.49 0.53
CA ALA A 80 -1.10 3.46 1.13
C ALA A 80 -0.01 3.72 0.10
N ILE A 81 -0.15 3.17 -1.11
CA ILE A 81 0.78 3.49 -2.22
C ILE A 81 0.80 5.00 -2.44
N ARG A 82 -0.37 5.59 -2.59
CA ARG A 82 -0.51 7.01 -2.84
C ARG A 82 0.07 7.86 -1.71
N ALA A 83 -0.28 7.53 -0.47
CA ALA A 83 0.16 8.27 0.71
C ALA A 83 1.68 8.18 0.88
N PHE A 84 2.25 6.99 0.73
CA PHE A 84 3.70 6.80 0.87
C PHE A 84 4.46 7.60 -0.17
N LEU A 85 4.04 7.53 -1.42
CA LEU A 85 4.70 8.28 -2.49
C LEU A 85 4.56 9.78 -2.29
N ARG A 86 3.38 10.24 -1.87
CA ARG A 86 3.13 11.66 -1.65
C ARG A 86 4.02 12.25 -0.55
N VAL A 87 4.14 11.57 0.59
CA VAL A 87 5.00 12.07 1.68
C VAL A 87 6.48 12.02 1.31
N ASN A 88 6.83 11.31 0.24
CA ASN A 88 8.18 11.26 -0.30
C ASN A 88 8.29 12.05 -1.61
N SER A 89 7.41 13.03 -1.82
CA SER A 89 7.47 14.01 -2.91
C SER A 89 7.20 13.44 -4.30
N MET A 90 6.41 12.37 -4.37
CA MET A 90 5.97 11.78 -5.64
C MET A 90 4.45 11.78 -5.71
N ASP A 91 3.91 11.85 -6.92
CA ASP A 91 2.47 11.94 -7.13
C ASP A 91 1.96 10.73 -7.90
N PHE A 92 1.25 9.87 -7.20
CA PHE A 92 0.62 8.69 -7.77
C PHE A 92 -0.79 9.07 -8.24
N ASP A 93 -1.05 8.90 -9.53
CA ASP A 93 -2.27 9.41 -10.17
C ASP A 93 -3.54 8.63 -9.87
N TYR A 94 -3.46 7.54 -9.14
CA TYR A 94 -4.64 6.78 -8.75
C TYR A 94 -5.23 7.29 -7.45
N GLY A 95 -6.30 8.09 -7.56
CA GLY A 95 -7.06 8.57 -6.40
C GLY A 95 -8.33 7.80 -6.14
N ALA A 96 -8.77 6.96 -7.09
CA ALA A 96 -10.01 6.21 -6.99
C ALA A 96 -9.75 4.71 -7.14
N TYR A 97 -10.51 3.91 -6.40
CA TYR A 97 -10.46 2.45 -6.53
C TYR A 97 -11.38 2.05 -7.69
N ASP A 98 -10.91 2.32 -8.91
CA ASP A 98 -11.66 2.04 -10.13
C ASP A 98 -11.49 0.57 -10.56
N GLU A 99 -12.04 0.23 -11.72
CA GLU A 99 -12.00 -1.14 -12.22
C GLU A 99 -10.57 -1.65 -12.45
N GLU A 100 -9.69 -0.81 -12.98
CA GLU A 100 -8.30 -1.19 -13.19
C GLU A 100 -7.57 -1.41 -11.87
N ALA A 101 -7.71 -0.48 -10.92
CA ALA A 101 -7.10 -0.59 -9.61
C ALA A 101 -7.61 -1.82 -8.86
N ALA A 102 -8.91 -2.08 -8.93
CA ALA A 102 -9.51 -3.27 -8.32
C ALA A 102 -8.94 -4.56 -8.90
N LYS A 103 -8.77 -4.61 -10.21
CA LYS A 103 -8.20 -5.77 -10.89
C LYS A 103 -6.74 -6.01 -10.46
N ILE A 104 -5.95 -4.95 -10.42
CA ILE A 104 -4.54 -5.03 -9.98
C ILE A 104 -4.45 -5.50 -8.53
N MET A 105 -5.20 -4.89 -7.64
CA MET A 105 -5.11 -5.22 -6.20
C MET A 105 -5.68 -6.62 -5.92
N THR A 106 -6.71 -7.05 -6.65
CA THR A 106 -7.20 -8.42 -6.55
C THR A 106 -6.12 -9.40 -7.04
N GLY A 107 -5.43 -9.07 -8.12
CA GLY A 107 -4.33 -9.88 -8.63
C GLY A 107 -3.17 -10.00 -7.64
N VAL A 108 -2.89 -8.93 -6.89
CA VAL A 108 -1.89 -8.97 -5.81
C VAL A 108 -2.36 -9.95 -4.72
N ALA A 109 -3.62 -9.90 -4.34
CA ALA A 109 -4.16 -10.77 -3.30
C ALA A 109 -4.12 -12.25 -3.69
N THR A 110 -4.38 -12.56 -4.96
CA THR A 110 -4.39 -13.94 -5.45
C THR A 110 -3.02 -14.45 -5.86
N GLY A 111 -2.03 -13.57 -5.99
CA GLY A 111 -0.70 -13.91 -6.47
C GLY A 111 -0.57 -13.89 -8.00
N GLU A 112 -1.64 -13.55 -8.72
CA GLU A 112 -1.58 -13.43 -10.18
C GLU A 112 -0.76 -12.24 -10.65
N VAL A 113 -0.75 -11.15 -9.87
CA VAL A 113 0.09 -9.98 -10.12
C VAL A 113 1.33 -10.10 -9.25
N GLN A 114 2.48 -10.23 -9.88
CA GLN A 114 3.75 -10.34 -9.20
C GLN A 114 4.27 -8.97 -8.78
N GLN A 115 5.25 -8.96 -7.88
CA GLN A 115 5.81 -7.71 -7.37
C GLN A 115 6.31 -6.80 -8.49
N GLU A 116 7.03 -7.35 -9.47
CA GLU A 116 7.58 -6.55 -10.57
C GLU A 116 6.49 -5.89 -11.41
N GLU A 117 5.38 -6.59 -11.63
CA GLU A 117 4.22 -6.03 -12.35
C GLU A 117 3.59 -4.88 -11.58
N LEU A 118 3.47 -5.05 -10.26
CA LEU A 118 2.93 -4.00 -9.40
C LEU A 118 3.85 -2.77 -9.39
N VAL A 119 5.15 -2.98 -9.29
CA VAL A 119 6.14 -1.90 -9.34
C VAL A 119 6.03 -1.13 -10.66
N ASP A 120 5.93 -1.84 -11.79
CA ASP A 120 5.82 -1.21 -13.10
C ASP A 120 4.52 -0.41 -13.23
N TRP A 121 3.42 -0.94 -12.72
CA TRP A 121 2.14 -0.23 -12.73
C TRP A 121 2.20 1.04 -11.89
N ILE A 122 2.81 0.97 -10.71
CA ILE A 122 3.01 2.14 -9.85
C ILE A 122 3.87 3.18 -10.56
N ARG A 123 5.00 2.76 -11.13
CA ARG A 123 5.91 3.66 -11.83
C ARG A 123 5.21 4.36 -13.00
N THR A 124 4.46 3.61 -13.80
CA THR A 124 3.74 4.14 -14.96
C THR A 124 2.74 5.23 -14.57
N ASN A 125 2.17 5.12 -13.37
CA ASN A 125 1.13 6.04 -12.90
C ASN A 125 1.63 7.06 -11.87
N THR A 126 2.94 7.25 -11.78
CA THR A 126 3.53 8.18 -10.82
C THR A 126 4.37 9.22 -11.54
N THR A 127 4.22 10.49 -11.13
CA THR A 127 5.10 11.57 -11.54
C THR A 127 5.95 11.98 -10.34
N GLY A 128 7.25 12.15 -10.55
CA GLY A 128 8.15 12.57 -9.49
C GLY A 128 8.18 14.08 -9.36
N ALA A 129 8.20 14.57 -8.12
CA ALA A 129 8.58 15.93 -7.85
C ALA A 129 10.10 15.99 -7.92
N THR A 130 10.62 16.75 -8.83
CA THR A 130 12.06 16.94 -8.96
C THR A 130 12.51 18.18 -8.23
#